data_3a9e8fbd39c59fdec472d9c87cbdff7d
#
_entry.id   3a9e8fbd39c59fdec472d9c87cbdff7d
#
_cell.length_a   1.000
_cell.length_b   1.000
_cell.length_c   1.000
_cell.angle_alpha   90.00
_cell.angle_beta   90.00
_cell.angle_gamma   90.00
#
_symmetry.space_group_name_H-M   'P 1'
#
loop_
_entity.id
_entity.type
_entity.pdbx_description
1 polymer ?
#
loop_
_entity_poly.entity_id
_entity_poly.type
_entity_poly.pdbx_seq_one_letter_code
_entity_poly.pdbx_strand_id
1 'polypeptide(L)'
;ALQFPNSNKLSILVSNMKALLEHIIKGNKLSFEQAKEAQLAIGRGEVNSSMMASFLTVFMHRGIEPQELDGFRAAMLELCISVDFSDFDTIDMCGTGGDGKNTFNVSTISSLVLAAAGVKVAKHGNYGVSSAVGSSNVIESLGYKFTNNQDQLKKELDQVGITFLHA
;
A
#
# COMPACT_ATOMS: atom_id res chain seq x y z
N ALA A 1 -0.80 -0.36 20.47
CA ALA A 1 -1.63 0.77 20.86
C ALA A 1 -1.15 2.01 20.12
N LEU A 2 -1.97 2.55 19.22
CA LEU A 2 -1.71 3.81 18.51
C LEU A 2 -1.67 4.93 19.56
N GLN A 3 -0.49 5.51 19.78
CA GLN A 3 -0.32 6.71 20.60
C GLN A 3 -0.82 7.92 19.78
N PHE A 4 -1.90 8.55 20.22
CA PHE A 4 -2.35 9.80 19.61
C PHE A 4 -1.31 10.91 19.83
N PRO A 5 -0.98 11.69 18.80
CA PRO A 5 -0.02 12.78 18.95
C PRO A 5 -0.55 13.88 19.89
N ASN A 6 0.38 14.51 20.59
CA ASN A 6 0.09 15.62 21.53
C ASN A 6 -0.64 16.76 20.78
N SER A 7 -1.62 17.41 21.43
CA SER A 7 -2.52 18.41 20.84
C SER A 7 -1.80 19.55 20.07
N ASN A 8 -0.62 19.98 20.52
CA ASN A 8 0.18 20.98 19.83
C ASN A 8 0.79 20.46 18.52
N LYS A 9 1.18 19.19 18.46
CA LYS A 9 1.72 18.56 17.25
C LYS A 9 0.62 18.37 16.20
N LEU A 10 -0.58 18.02 16.65
CA LEU A 10 -1.75 17.86 15.78
C LEU A 10 -2.17 19.19 15.14
N SER A 11 -2.15 20.31 15.88
CA SER A 11 -2.51 21.64 15.35
C SER A 11 -1.51 22.15 14.31
N ILE A 12 -0.22 21.90 14.49
CA ILE A 12 0.83 22.24 13.52
C ILE A 12 0.69 21.40 12.24
N LEU A 13 0.42 20.10 12.35
CA LEU A 13 0.24 19.19 11.22
C LEU A 13 -1.01 19.54 10.40
N VAL A 14 -2.12 19.84 11.04
CA VAL A 14 -3.35 20.30 10.38
C VAL A 14 -3.12 21.63 9.66
N SER A 15 -2.36 22.55 10.25
CA SER A 15 -1.98 23.81 9.62
C SER A 15 -1.09 23.59 8.40
N ASN A 16 -0.13 22.67 8.48
CA ASN A 16 0.74 22.31 7.35
C ASN A 16 -0.03 21.65 6.23
N MET A 17 -0.94 20.70 6.53
CA MET A 17 -1.74 20.03 5.50
C MET A 17 -2.69 21.01 4.80
N LYS A 18 -3.29 21.95 5.53
CA LYS A 18 -4.11 23.01 4.92
C LYS A 18 -3.30 23.88 3.97
N ALA A 19 -2.10 24.30 4.38
CA ALA A 19 -1.22 25.11 3.54
C ALA A 19 -0.76 24.34 2.29
N LEU A 20 -0.45 23.04 2.41
CA LEU A 20 -0.13 22.18 1.26
C LEU A 20 -1.33 22.03 0.32
N LEU A 21 -2.53 21.85 0.85
CA LEU A 21 -3.76 21.77 0.05
C LEU A 21 -4.01 23.08 -0.71
N GLU A 22 -3.89 24.24 -0.06
CA GLU A 22 -4.00 25.53 -0.71
C GLU A 22 -2.94 25.75 -1.80
N HIS A 23 -1.74 25.24 -1.58
CA HIS A 23 -0.63 25.29 -2.53
C HIS A 23 -0.94 24.50 -3.80
N ILE A 24 -1.40 23.26 -3.66
CA ILE A 24 -1.68 22.38 -4.81
C ILE A 24 -2.97 22.79 -5.54
N ILE A 25 -3.98 23.34 -4.86
CA ILE A 25 -5.21 23.87 -5.50
C ILE A 25 -4.87 25.04 -6.44
N LYS A 26 -3.85 25.85 -6.13
CA LYS A 26 -3.36 26.92 -6.99
C LYS A 26 -2.54 26.41 -8.19
N GLY A 27 -2.46 25.10 -8.40
CA GLY A 27 -1.73 24.46 -9.49
C GLY A 27 -0.22 24.25 -9.24
N ASN A 28 0.26 24.58 -8.04
CA ASN A 28 1.65 24.35 -7.69
C ASN A 28 1.93 22.86 -7.45
N LYS A 29 3.19 22.45 -7.59
CA LYS A 29 3.67 21.08 -7.37
C LYS A 29 4.33 20.98 -5.99
N LEU A 30 4.24 19.80 -5.38
CA LEU A 30 4.96 19.53 -4.13
C LEU A 30 6.41 19.14 -4.42
N SER A 31 7.30 19.49 -3.53
CA SER A 31 8.63 18.88 -3.48
C SER A 31 8.50 17.42 -3.00
N PHE A 32 9.58 16.64 -3.18
CA PHE A 32 9.67 15.29 -2.62
C PHE A 32 9.38 15.28 -1.11
N GLU A 33 9.98 16.20 -0.35
CA GLU A 33 9.82 16.29 1.11
C GLU A 33 8.38 16.62 1.49
N GLN A 34 7.77 17.61 0.81
CA GLN A 34 6.39 18.01 1.06
C GLN A 34 5.40 16.85 0.77
N ALA A 35 5.61 16.13 -0.32
CA ALA A 35 4.80 14.97 -0.69
C ALA A 35 4.98 13.83 0.33
N LYS A 36 6.23 13.57 0.75
CA LYS A 36 6.53 12.56 1.77
C LYS A 36 5.88 12.90 3.10
N GLU A 37 6.02 14.14 3.60
CA GLU A 37 5.41 14.58 4.86
C GLU A 37 3.88 14.50 4.83
N ALA A 38 3.25 14.94 3.72
CA ALA A 38 1.81 14.84 3.55
C ALA A 38 1.33 13.39 3.63
N GLN A 39 1.99 12.48 2.93
CA GLN A 39 1.65 11.06 2.92
C GLN A 39 1.90 10.41 4.29
N LEU A 40 2.96 10.76 5.00
CA LEU A 40 3.22 10.30 6.37
C LEU A 40 2.09 10.73 7.32
N ALA A 41 1.65 11.99 7.24
CA ALA A 41 0.56 12.50 8.06
C ALA A 41 -0.77 11.77 7.77
N ILE A 42 -1.05 11.50 6.49
CA ILE A 42 -2.23 10.71 6.08
C ILE A 42 -2.13 9.29 6.63
N GLY A 43 -1.03 8.60 6.40
CA GLY A 43 -0.85 7.20 6.80
C GLY A 43 -0.82 6.98 8.31
N ARG A 44 -0.45 8.01 9.09
CA ARG A 44 -0.53 7.99 10.56
C ARG A 44 -1.91 8.35 11.11
N GLY A 45 -2.88 8.67 10.23
CA GLY A 45 -4.22 9.08 10.66
C GLY A 45 -4.27 10.48 11.29
N GLU A 46 -3.29 11.33 11.02
CA GLU A 46 -3.17 12.68 11.58
C GLU A 46 -3.97 13.72 10.77
N VAL A 47 -4.55 13.30 9.63
CA VAL A 47 -5.33 14.13 8.72
C VAL A 47 -6.79 13.68 8.75
N ASN A 48 -7.72 14.62 8.85
CA ASN A 48 -9.14 14.29 8.79
C ASN A 48 -9.57 13.87 7.37
N SER A 49 -10.63 13.07 7.29
CA SER A 49 -11.12 12.50 6.02
C SER A 49 -11.49 13.54 4.97
N SER A 50 -12.00 14.71 5.35
CA SER A 50 -12.36 15.76 4.40
C SER A 50 -11.14 16.39 3.75
N MET A 51 -10.09 16.66 4.53
CA MET A 51 -8.80 17.17 4.00
C MET A 51 -8.11 16.12 3.13
N MET A 52 -8.12 14.85 3.57
CA MET A 52 -7.57 13.74 2.79
C MET A 52 -8.30 13.59 1.45
N ALA A 53 -9.64 13.59 1.45
CA ALA A 53 -10.43 13.51 0.22
C ALA A 53 -10.13 14.69 -0.71
N SER A 54 -10.06 15.91 -0.19
CA SER A 54 -9.73 17.11 -0.97
C SER A 54 -8.32 16.99 -1.58
N PHE A 55 -7.35 16.55 -0.79
CA PHE A 55 -5.96 16.35 -1.24
C PHE A 55 -5.89 15.34 -2.39
N LEU A 56 -6.49 14.18 -2.25
CA LEU A 56 -6.53 13.14 -3.29
C LEU A 56 -7.26 13.63 -4.55
N THR A 57 -8.37 14.37 -4.40
CA THR A 57 -9.13 14.90 -5.53
C THR A 57 -8.32 15.84 -6.41
N VAL A 58 -7.45 16.67 -5.83
CA VAL A 58 -6.57 17.55 -6.60
C VAL A 58 -5.63 16.72 -7.49
N PHE A 59 -5.03 15.64 -6.96
CA PHE A 59 -4.16 14.76 -7.74
C PHE A 59 -4.92 13.98 -8.82
N MET A 60 -6.16 13.55 -8.54
CA MET A 60 -7.01 12.91 -9.56
C MET A 60 -7.30 13.86 -10.72
N HIS A 61 -7.42 15.17 -10.45
CA HIS A 61 -7.71 16.18 -11.49
C HIS A 61 -6.47 16.58 -12.30
N ARG A 62 -5.34 16.84 -11.63
CA ARG A 62 -4.15 17.40 -12.29
C ARG A 62 -3.05 16.39 -12.61
N GLY A 63 -3.19 15.17 -12.13
CA GLY A 63 -2.14 14.16 -12.17
C GLY A 63 -1.06 14.36 -11.08
N ILE A 64 -0.10 13.47 -11.09
CA ILE A 64 1.00 13.40 -10.10
C ILE A 64 2.31 13.60 -10.84
N GLU A 65 3.21 14.46 -10.33
CA GLU A 65 4.56 14.61 -10.88
C GLU A 65 5.49 13.51 -10.33
N PRO A 66 6.54 13.13 -11.07
CA PRO A 66 7.46 12.08 -10.64
C PRO A 66 8.04 12.29 -9.24
N GLN A 67 8.47 13.52 -8.91
CA GLN A 67 9.02 13.85 -7.58
C GLN A 67 7.98 13.73 -6.46
N GLU A 68 6.69 14.01 -6.74
CA GLU A 68 5.61 13.84 -5.79
C GLU A 68 5.34 12.35 -5.55
N LEU A 69 5.33 11.56 -6.62
CA LEU A 69 5.17 10.10 -6.55
C LEU A 69 6.30 9.45 -5.75
N ASP A 70 7.53 9.88 -5.97
CA ASP A 70 8.70 9.39 -5.21
C ASP A 70 8.57 9.72 -3.72
N GLY A 71 8.08 10.91 -3.38
CA GLY A 71 7.80 11.30 -2.00
C GLY A 71 6.72 10.43 -1.35
N PHE A 72 5.60 10.22 -2.04
CA PHE A 72 4.53 9.34 -1.58
C PHE A 72 5.02 7.91 -1.39
N ARG A 73 5.78 7.39 -2.36
CA ARG A 73 6.39 6.05 -2.28
C ARG A 73 7.32 5.92 -1.08
N ALA A 74 8.19 6.90 -0.84
CA ALA A 74 9.11 6.89 0.29
C ALA A 74 8.37 6.85 1.64
N ALA A 75 7.27 7.61 1.77
CA ALA A 75 6.42 7.59 2.95
C ALA A 75 5.74 6.24 3.16
N MET A 76 5.20 5.64 2.09
CA MET A 76 4.57 4.33 2.17
C MET A 76 5.55 3.25 2.61
N LEU A 77 6.79 3.26 2.08
CA LEU A 77 7.85 2.34 2.49
C LEU A 77 8.27 2.54 3.95
N GLU A 78 8.25 3.78 4.46
CA GLU A 78 8.54 4.08 5.87
C GLU A 78 7.43 3.56 6.81
N LEU A 79 6.18 3.56 6.36
CA LEU A 79 5.02 3.16 7.14
C LEU A 79 4.70 1.67 7.05
N CYS A 80 5.17 0.99 6.01
CA CYS A 80 4.87 -0.42 5.83
C CYS A 80 5.50 -1.29 6.92
N ILE A 81 4.83 -2.41 7.21
CA ILE A 81 5.40 -3.45 8.06
C ILE A 81 6.45 -4.18 7.22
N SER A 82 7.72 -4.00 7.58
CA SER A 82 8.80 -4.68 6.89
C SER A 82 8.77 -6.18 7.17
N VAL A 83 8.88 -6.97 6.10
CA VAL A 83 9.00 -8.42 6.18
C VAL A 83 10.32 -8.80 5.50
N ASP A 84 11.17 -9.54 6.22
CA ASP A 84 12.47 -9.98 5.72
C ASP A 84 12.42 -11.43 5.23
N PHE A 85 12.59 -11.63 3.93
CA PHE A 85 12.68 -12.91 3.26
C PHE A 85 14.07 -13.16 2.65
N SER A 86 15.12 -12.49 3.14
CA SER A 86 16.48 -12.60 2.60
C SER A 86 17.06 -14.03 2.64
N ASP A 87 16.49 -14.91 3.47
CA ASP A 87 16.84 -16.32 3.52
C ASP A 87 16.29 -17.14 2.33
N PHE A 88 15.41 -16.56 1.54
CA PHE A 88 14.73 -17.21 0.42
C PHE A 88 14.92 -16.42 -0.87
N ASP A 89 15.09 -17.12 -1.98
CA ASP A 89 15.02 -16.52 -3.32
C ASP A 89 13.54 -16.47 -3.73
N THR A 90 12.89 -15.33 -3.41
CA THR A 90 11.44 -15.15 -3.59
C THR A 90 11.12 -14.33 -4.80
N ILE A 91 9.98 -14.66 -5.44
CA ILE A 91 9.35 -13.83 -6.47
C ILE A 91 8.01 -13.28 -5.98
N ASP A 92 7.69 -12.05 -6.36
CA ASP A 92 6.36 -11.47 -6.20
C ASP A 92 5.59 -11.47 -7.53
N MET A 93 4.37 -11.96 -7.49
CA MET A 93 3.43 -11.98 -8.63
C MET A 93 2.31 -10.96 -8.46
N CYS A 94 2.66 -9.76 -7.98
CA CYS A 94 1.68 -8.70 -7.81
C CYS A 94 1.21 -8.16 -9.17
N GLY A 95 -0.10 -8.16 -9.40
CA GLY A 95 -0.71 -7.46 -10.53
C GLY A 95 -0.96 -5.99 -10.19
N THR A 96 -0.87 -5.10 -11.17
CA THR A 96 -1.14 -3.66 -10.97
C THR A 96 -2.60 -3.37 -10.65
N GLY A 97 -3.53 -4.22 -11.08
CA GLY A 97 -4.96 -3.99 -10.95
C GLY A 97 -5.45 -2.77 -11.76
N GLY A 98 -6.72 -2.44 -11.62
CA GLY A 98 -7.25 -1.17 -12.13
C GLY A 98 -7.35 -1.03 -13.65
N ASP A 99 -7.14 -2.11 -14.42
CA ASP A 99 -7.15 -2.08 -15.89
C ASP A 99 -8.57 -2.11 -16.51
N GLY A 100 -9.60 -2.15 -15.67
CA GLY A 100 -11.01 -2.19 -16.09
C GLY A 100 -11.42 -3.48 -16.82
N LYS A 101 -10.57 -4.52 -16.84
CA LYS A 101 -10.86 -5.79 -17.50
C LYS A 101 -11.41 -6.79 -16.52
N ASN A 102 -12.54 -7.41 -16.87
CA ASN A 102 -13.13 -8.53 -16.13
C ASN A 102 -12.44 -9.85 -16.50
N THR A 103 -11.19 -10.00 -16.12
CA THR A 103 -10.46 -11.26 -16.22
C THR A 103 -10.46 -11.99 -14.88
N PHE A 104 -10.20 -13.30 -14.88
CA PHE A 104 -9.91 -14.02 -13.65
C PHE A 104 -8.58 -13.54 -13.03
N ASN A 105 -8.35 -13.82 -11.74
CA ASN A 105 -7.16 -13.38 -11.01
C ASN A 105 -5.89 -14.12 -11.50
N VAL A 106 -5.40 -13.74 -12.69
CA VAL A 106 -4.26 -14.38 -13.38
C VAL A 106 -3.05 -14.47 -12.44
N SER A 107 -2.67 -13.35 -11.80
CA SER A 107 -1.51 -13.31 -10.92
C SER A 107 -1.64 -14.23 -9.70
N THR A 108 -2.84 -14.40 -9.16
CA THR A 108 -3.09 -15.32 -8.03
C THR A 108 -2.91 -16.77 -8.46
N ILE A 109 -3.49 -17.16 -9.60
CA ILE A 109 -3.34 -18.51 -10.11
C ILE A 109 -1.90 -18.81 -10.49
N SER A 110 -1.22 -17.86 -11.18
CA SER A 110 0.19 -17.99 -11.54
C SER A 110 1.09 -18.17 -10.32
N SER A 111 0.78 -17.49 -9.20
CA SER A 111 1.50 -17.65 -7.93
C SER A 111 1.41 -19.09 -7.40
N LEU A 112 0.23 -19.68 -7.45
CA LEU A 112 0.01 -21.07 -7.01
C LEU A 112 0.72 -22.08 -7.93
N VAL A 113 0.69 -21.84 -9.25
CA VAL A 113 1.39 -22.68 -10.23
C VAL A 113 2.91 -22.61 -10.03
N LEU A 114 3.46 -21.42 -9.80
CA LEU A 114 4.89 -21.25 -9.54
C LEU A 114 5.32 -21.92 -8.23
N ALA A 115 4.53 -21.79 -7.17
CA ALA A 115 4.82 -22.48 -5.91
C ALA A 115 4.77 -23.99 -6.09
N ALA A 116 3.81 -24.53 -6.83
CA ALA A 116 3.73 -25.94 -7.15
C ALA A 116 4.92 -26.43 -8.01
N ALA A 117 5.52 -25.55 -8.81
CA ALA A 117 6.74 -25.81 -9.57
C ALA A 117 8.03 -25.66 -8.74
N GLY A 118 7.94 -25.36 -7.44
CA GLY A 118 9.09 -25.27 -6.53
C GLY A 118 9.69 -23.88 -6.38
N VAL A 119 9.06 -22.84 -6.98
CA VAL A 119 9.50 -21.45 -6.80
C VAL A 119 8.92 -20.90 -5.50
N LYS A 120 9.74 -20.19 -4.71
CA LYS A 120 9.28 -19.52 -3.50
C LYS A 120 8.56 -18.20 -3.86
N VAL A 121 7.29 -18.08 -3.47
CA VAL A 121 6.45 -16.95 -3.86
C VAL A 121 6.01 -16.16 -2.63
N ALA A 122 6.41 -14.89 -2.55
CA ALA A 122 5.91 -13.93 -1.58
C ALA A 122 4.92 -12.98 -2.29
N LYS A 123 3.64 -13.35 -2.33
CA LYS A 123 2.67 -12.65 -3.14
C LYS A 123 2.01 -11.48 -2.41
N HIS A 124 2.19 -10.27 -2.92
CA HIS A 124 1.37 -9.13 -2.53
C HIS A 124 -0.02 -9.17 -3.17
N GLY A 125 -1.00 -8.70 -2.43
CA GLY A 125 -2.35 -8.55 -2.91
C GLY A 125 -3.18 -7.61 -2.06
N ASN A 126 -4.34 -7.22 -2.58
CA ASN A 126 -5.30 -6.40 -1.86
C ASN A 126 -6.73 -6.84 -2.22
N TYR A 127 -7.71 -6.28 -1.49
CA TYR A 127 -9.11 -6.39 -1.86
C TYR A 127 -9.41 -5.70 -3.19
N GLY A 128 -10.53 -6.08 -3.82
CA GLY A 128 -10.95 -5.42 -5.05
C GLY A 128 -11.30 -3.95 -4.81
N VAL A 129 -10.69 -3.05 -5.59
CA VAL A 129 -10.99 -1.61 -5.59
C VAL A 129 -11.81 -1.24 -6.82
N SER A 130 -11.35 -1.63 -8.00
CA SER A 130 -12.04 -1.42 -9.29
C SER A 130 -12.81 -2.65 -9.79
N SER A 131 -12.55 -3.82 -9.20
CA SER A 131 -13.25 -5.08 -9.48
C SER A 131 -14.04 -5.54 -8.25
N ALA A 132 -15.05 -6.36 -8.46
CA ALA A 132 -15.86 -6.94 -7.39
C ALA A 132 -15.03 -7.85 -6.45
N VAL A 133 -13.94 -8.42 -6.93
CA VAL A 133 -13.13 -9.41 -6.20
C VAL A 133 -11.65 -9.18 -6.48
N GLY A 134 -10.89 -8.80 -5.46
CA GLY A 134 -9.43 -8.70 -5.50
C GLY A 134 -8.76 -10.03 -5.13
N SER A 135 -7.42 -10.07 -5.22
CA SER A 135 -6.64 -11.27 -4.89
C SER A 135 -6.82 -11.70 -3.43
N SER A 136 -6.86 -10.73 -2.50
CA SER A 136 -7.06 -11.05 -1.07
C SER A 136 -8.43 -11.64 -0.79
N ASN A 137 -9.50 -11.18 -1.47
CA ASN A 137 -10.82 -11.79 -1.34
C ASN A 137 -10.83 -13.27 -1.75
N VAL A 138 -10.13 -13.61 -2.84
CA VAL A 138 -10.03 -15.02 -3.30
C VAL A 138 -9.34 -15.89 -2.25
N ILE A 139 -8.19 -15.45 -1.77
CA ILE A 139 -7.38 -16.21 -0.82
C ILE A 139 -8.09 -16.39 0.52
N GLU A 140 -8.77 -15.36 1.02
CA GLU A 140 -9.62 -15.48 2.22
C GLU A 140 -10.80 -16.43 2.03
N SER A 141 -11.43 -16.41 0.84
CA SER A 141 -12.53 -17.34 0.53
C SER A 141 -12.09 -18.81 0.51
N LEU A 142 -10.79 -19.06 0.27
CA LEU A 142 -10.16 -20.37 0.37
C LEU A 142 -9.73 -20.73 1.81
N GLY A 143 -9.99 -19.86 2.79
CA GLY A 143 -9.70 -20.09 4.21
C GLY A 143 -8.36 -19.60 4.69
N TYR A 144 -7.58 -18.90 3.86
CA TYR A 144 -6.31 -18.29 4.31
C TYR A 144 -6.58 -17.11 5.25
N LYS A 145 -5.76 -16.97 6.28
CA LYS A 145 -5.81 -15.86 7.23
C LYS A 145 -4.51 -15.09 7.12
N PHE A 146 -4.62 -13.83 6.70
CA PHE A 146 -3.47 -12.94 6.64
C PHE A 146 -2.84 -12.72 8.02
N THR A 147 -1.53 -12.68 8.04
CA THR A 147 -0.73 -12.40 9.22
C THR A 147 0.44 -11.49 8.85
N ASN A 148 0.95 -10.76 9.83
CA ASN A 148 2.23 -10.03 9.74
C ASN A 148 3.29 -10.64 10.68
N ASN A 149 3.05 -11.85 11.17
CA ASN A 149 4.03 -12.58 11.96
C ASN A 149 5.12 -13.14 11.04
N GLN A 150 6.34 -12.62 11.16
CA GLN A 150 7.51 -12.95 10.35
C GLN A 150 7.81 -14.45 10.34
N ASP A 151 7.78 -15.11 11.49
CA ASP A 151 8.12 -16.54 11.60
C ASP A 151 7.08 -17.41 10.91
N GLN A 152 5.80 -17.03 11.02
CA GLN A 152 4.72 -17.73 10.31
C GLN A 152 4.88 -17.59 8.80
N LEU A 153 5.13 -16.38 8.30
CA LEU A 153 5.32 -16.11 6.86
C LEU A 153 6.53 -16.88 6.31
N LYS A 154 7.64 -16.91 7.04
CA LYS A 154 8.83 -17.72 6.67
C LYS A 154 8.53 -19.22 6.67
N LYS A 155 7.78 -19.71 7.65
CA LYS A 155 7.37 -21.11 7.73
C LYS A 155 6.46 -21.50 6.55
N GLU A 156 5.55 -20.64 6.14
CA GLU A 156 4.72 -20.87 4.95
C GLU A 156 5.58 -20.98 3.68
N LEU A 157 6.53 -20.05 3.49
CA LEU A 157 7.47 -20.12 2.37
C LEU A 157 8.30 -21.41 2.39
N ASP A 158 8.80 -21.82 3.56
CA ASP A 158 9.59 -23.02 3.67
C ASP A 158 8.80 -24.30 3.34
N GLN A 159 7.63 -24.46 3.96
CA GLN A 159 6.84 -25.68 3.90
C GLN A 159 5.97 -25.80 2.66
N VAL A 160 5.36 -24.70 2.21
CA VAL A 160 4.35 -24.70 1.14
C VAL A 160 4.87 -24.02 -0.14
N GLY A 161 5.93 -23.23 -0.02
CA GLY A 161 6.51 -22.50 -1.15
C GLY A 161 5.81 -21.18 -1.47
N ILE A 162 4.74 -20.82 -0.74
CA ILE A 162 4.03 -19.57 -0.97
C ILE A 162 3.54 -18.96 0.34
N THR A 163 3.61 -17.64 0.44
CA THR A 163 2.94 -16.84 1.46
C THR A 163 2.26 -15.63 0.84
N PHE A 164 1.27 -15.07 1.53
CA PHE A 164 0.48 -13.95 1.02
C PHE A 164 0.62 -12.75 1.95
N LEU A 165 0.94 -11.60 1.36
CA LEU A 165 1.07 -10.31 2.02
C LEU A 165 -0.11 -9.44 1.62
N HIS A 166 -0.83 -8.91 2.62
CA HIS A 166 -1.95 -8.01 2.39
C HIS A 166 -1.46 -6.55 2.51
N ALA A 167 -1.72 -5.73 1.47
CA ALA A 167 -1.35 -4.32 1.41
C ALA A 167 -2.49 -3.42 1.89
#